data_ec6f919db1f0478c10ee11c81a994d3d
#
_entry.id   ec6f919db1f0478c10ee11c81a994d3d
#
_cell.length_a   1.000
_cell.length_b   1.000
_cell.length_c   1.000
_cell.angle_alpha   90.00
_cell.angle_beta   90.00
_cell.angle_gamma   90.00
#
_symmetry.space_group_name_H-M   'P 1'
#
loop_
_entity.id
_entity.type
_entity.pdbx_description
1 polymer ?
#
loop_
_entity_poly.entity_id
_entity_poly.type
_entity_poly.pdbx_seq_one_letter_code
_entity_poly.pdbx_strand_id
1 'polypeptide(L)'
;MKKINLIILLISFGIVIISNAATNSKKGCYIPKGELTCVTDITTETGKKKLNEMKKQKSELFEKSQESLKNGRFGNKTVGFIDFPKGWKMFVDADSGKTTMQITKDGIDIYTLDIIYLNNKNNNLIDLVDEVAKNQYNGLLNAGHSRDNLEMRSIIINGYKGKQVKVKRISGKSWISNYIGYNGKIYLISVEGSPQNVNEMQKNFERSWNPLK
;
A
#
# COMPACT_ATOMS: atom_id res chain seq x y z
N MET A 1 15.55 -27.50 -11.29
CA MET A 1 14.94 -26.47 -10.43
C MET A 1 15.28 -25.09 -11.01
N LYS A 2 14.36 -24.45 -11.73
CA LYS A 2 14.56 -23.11 -12.28
C LYS A 2 14.30 -22.11 -11.13
N LYS A 3 15.32 -21.32 -10.77
CA LYS A 3 15.18 -20.21 -9.83
C LYS A 3 14.21 -19.20 -10.46
N ILE A 4 13.06 -19.05 -9.85
CA ILE A 4 12.09 -18.02 -10.20
C ILE A 4 12.68 -16.71 -9.64
N ASN A 5 13.20 -15.85 -10.50
CA ASN A 5 13.49 -14.47 -10.13
C ASN A 5 12.14 -13.74 -10.00
N LEU A 6 11.54 -13.84 -8.84
CA LEU A 6 10.42 -13.01 -8.44
C LEU A 6 11.00 -11.63 -8.16
N ILE A 7 10.91 -10.72 -9.13
CA ILE A 7 11.13 -9.31 -8.88
C ILE A 7 9.92 -8.87 -8.06
N ILE A 8 10.07 -8.99 -6.74
CA ILE A 8 9.15 -8.36 -5.79
C ILE A 8 9.43 -6.87 -5.95
N LEU A 9 8.56 -6.18 -6.67
CA LEU A 9 8.45 -4.75 -6.53
C LEU A 9 8.07 -4.54 -5.05
N LEU A 10 9.09 -4.27 -4.22
CA LEU A 10 8.88 -3.81 -2.86
C LEU A 10 8.08 -2.53 -3.01
N ILE A 11 6.77 -2.67 -2.86
CA ILE A 11 5.91 -1.52 -2.63
C ILE A 11 6.55 -0.85 -1.44
N SER A 12 7.11 0.32 -1.67
CA SER A 12 7.76 1.13 -0.65
C SER A 12 6.71 1.65 0.32
N PHE A 13 6.13 0.72 1.11
CA PHE A 13 5.71 1.10 2.44
C PHE A 13 6.99 1.55 3.12
N GLY A 14 7.04 2.79 3.59
CA GLY A 14 8.22 3.37 4.21
C GLY A 14 8.82 2.45 5.29
N ILE A 15 9.47 1.39 4.86
CA ILE A 15 10.32 0.57 5.71
C ILE A 15 11.56 1.43 5.91
N VAL A 16 11.57 2.13 7.02
CA VAL A 16 12.76 2.80 7.53
C VAL A 16 13.77 1.71 7.84
N ILE A 17 14.58 1.35 6.87
CA ILE A 17 15.84 0.67 7.14
C ILE A 17 16.71 1.73 7.82
N ILE A 18 16.84 1.64 9.14
CA ILE A 18 17.90 2.35 9.85
C ILE A 18 19.21 1.67 9.46
N SER A 19 19.69 1.95 8.26
CA SER A 19 21.08 1.76 7.93
C SER A 19 21.80 3.03 8.39
N ASN A 20 22.77 2.91 9.27
CA ASN A 20 23.82 3.90 9.45
C ASN A 20 24.51 4.09 8.09
N ALA A 21 23.88 4.88 7.24
CA ALA A 21 24.36 5.11 5.89
C ALA A 21 25.07 6.45 5.86
N ALA A 22 26.33 6.34 5.54
CA ALA A 22 27.08 7.38 4.90
C ALA A 22 26.23 8.09 3.83
N THR A 23 26.31 9.42 3.85
CA THR A 23 25.76 10.36 2.90
C THR A 23 25.94 9.95 1.44
N ASN A 24 25.00 9.22 0.90
CA ASN A 24 24.81 9.10 -0.53
C ASN A 24 23.63 9.99 -0.92
N SER A 25 23.91 11.25 -1.23
CA SER A 25 22.94 12.14 -1.86
C SER A 25 22.60 11.55 -3.23
N LYS A 26 21.45 10.84 -3.33
CA LYS A 26 20.87 10.58 -4.65
C LYS A 26 20.59 11.92 -5.30
N LYS A 27 21.15 12.18 -6.49
CA LYS A 27 20.95 13.42 -7.24
C LYS A 27 19.49 13.86 -7.21
N GLY A 28 19.21 15.04 -6.69
CA GLY A 28 17.88 15.64 -6.66
C GLY A 28 17.02 15.37 -5.42
N CYS A 29 17.63 14.90 -4.34
CA CYS A 29 16.92 14.59 -3.11
C CYS A 29 17.78 14.93 -1.90
N TYR A 30 17.19 15.53 -0.86
CA TYR A 30 17.84 15.71 0.44
C TYR A 30 16.92 15.23 1.56
N ILE A 31 17.52 14.82 2.67
CA ILE A 31 16.78 14.43 3.87
C ILE A 31 16.94 15.56 4.88
N PRO A 32 15.86 16.30 5.22
CA PRO A 32 15.91 17.32 6.25
C PRO A 32 16.32 16.74 7.60
N LYS A 33 17.02 17.53 8.43
CA LYS A 33 17.43 17.08 9.76
C LYS A 33 16.21 16.77 10.61
N GLY A 34 16.08 15.50 11.01
CA GLY A 34 14.94 15.01 11.82
C GLY A 34 13.82 14.35 11.02
N GLU A 35 13.92 14.28 9.69
CA GLU A 35 13.00 13.53 8.84
C GLU A 35 13.61 12.23 8.32
N LEU A 36 12.76 11.24 8.06
CA LEU A 36 13.17 9.91 7.60
C LEU A 36 12.94 9.72 6.10
N THR A 37 12.32 10.71 5.45
CA THR A 37 11.96 10.67 4.03
C THR A 37 12.77 11.64 3.22
N CYS A 38 13.10 11.21 2.01
CA CYS A 38 13.79 12.03 1.04
C CYS A 38 12.85 13.08 0.44
N VAL A 39 13.18 14.35 0.59
CA VAL A 39 12.47 15.46 -0.03
C VAL A 39 13.07 15.71 -1.43
N THR A 40 12.21 15.68 -2.45
CA THR A 40 12.64 15.97 -3.82
C THR A 40 12.93 17.47 -3.95
N ASP A 41 14.16 17.80 -4.34
CA ASP A 41 14.53 19.19 -4.64
C ASP A 41 13.85 19.62 -5.96
N ILE A 42 12.77 20.38 -5.84
CA ILE A 42 11.98 20.89 -6.98
C ILE A 42 12.65 22.00 -7.77
N THR A 43 13.81 22.47 -7.35
CA THR A 43 14.59 23.49 -8.09
C THR A 43 15.40 22.85 -9.22
N THR A 44 15.69 21.55 -9.14
CA THR A 44 16.40 20.79 -10.17
C THR A 44 15.45 20.37 -11.30
N GLU A 45 15.98 20.15 -12.51
CA GLU A 45 15.18 19.62 -13.63
C GLU A 45 14.56 18.26 -13.33
N THR A 46 15.28 17.38 -12.64
CA THR A 46 14.77 16.08 -12.19
C THR A 46 13.62 16.26 -11.20
N GLY A 47 13.75 17.19 -10.26
CA GLY A 47 12.71 17.50 -9.29
C GLY A 47 11.47 18.11 -9.94
N LYS A 48 11.63 19.03 -10.89
CA LYS A 48 10.52 19.59 -11.67
C LYS A 48 9.79 18.53 -12.46
N LYS A 49 10.51 17.61 -13.11
CA LYS A 49 9.92 16.47 -13.84
C LYS A 49 9.10 15.59 -12.91
N LYS A 50 9.65 15.20 -11.76
CA LYS A 50 8.96 14.39 -10.76
C LYS A 50 7.70 15.11 -10.23
N LEU A 51 7.78 16.41 -9.95
CA LEU A 51 6.64 17.22 -9.53
C LEU A 51 5.53 17.25 -10.58
N ASN A 52 5.88 17.38 -11.86
CA ASN A 52 4.91 17.38 -12.96
C ASN A 52 4.25 16.01 -13.14
N GLU A 53 5.01 14.92 -13.00
CA GLU A 53 4.48 13.56 -13.01
C GLU A 53 3.50 13.33 -11.85
N MET A 54 3.82 13.80 -10.65
CA MET A 54 2.94 13.75 -9.49
C MET A 54 1.64 14.55 -9.71
N LYS A 55 1.75 15.77 -10.28
CA LYS A 55 0.58 16.60 -10.61
C LYS A 55 -0.32 15.89 -11.62
N LYS A 56 0.28 15.29 -12.65
CA LYS A 56 -0.46 14.52 -13.67
C LYS A 56 -1.15 13.30 -13.04
N GLN A 57 -0.44 12.50 -12.25
CA GLN A 57 -1.02 11.36 -11.54
C GLN A 57 -2.16 11.79 -10.61
N LYS A 58 -1.99 12.88 -9.88
CA LYS A 58 -3.03 13.44 -9.00
C LYS A 58 -4.27 13.84 -9.78
N SER A 59 -4.12 14.47 -10.94
CA SER A 59 -5.22 14.84 -11.82
C SER A 59 -5.96 13.60 -12.34
N GLU A 60 -5.23 12.62 -12.87
CA GLU A 60 -5.81 11.38 -13.37
C GLU A 60 -6.54 10.57 -12.27
N LEU A 61 -5.96 10.51 -11.06
CA LEU A 61 -6.60 9.86 -9.91
C LEU A 61 -7.85 10.62 -9.47
N PHE A 62 -7.78 11.93 -9.44
CA PHE A 62 -8.92 12.78 -9.11
C PHE A 62 -10.07 12.58 -10.08
N GLU A 63 -9.82 12.61 -11.38
CA GLU A 63 -10.83 12.37 -12.40
C GLU A 63 -11.44 10.97 -12.32
N LYS A 64 -10.61 9.93 -12.19
CA LYS A 64 -11.07 8.54 -12.06
C LYS A 64 -11.87 8.26 -10.80
N SER A 65 -11.63 9.00 -9.73
CA SER A 65 -12.31 8.83 -8.45
C SER A 65 -13.58 9.66 -8.31
N GLN A 66 -13.78 10.70 -9.12
CA GLN A 66 -15.00 11.52 -9.09
C GLN A 66 -16.26 10.68 -9.30
N GLU A 67 -16.21 9.70 -10.18
CA GLU A 67 -17.32 8.78 -10.44
C GLU A 67 -17.61 7.89 -9.22
N SER A 68 -16.57 7.40 -8.56
CA SER A 68 -16.69 6.61 -7.33
C SER A 68 -17.19 7.42 -6.15
N LEU A 69 -16.71 8.65 -6.00
CA LEU A 69 -17.14 9.54 -4.91
C LEU A 69 -18.61 9.95 -5.00
N LYS A 70 -19.18 10.05 -6.20
CA LYS A 70 -20.61 10.34 -6.39
C LYS A 70 -21.52 9.30 -5.76
N ASN A 71 -21.04 8.05 -5.69
CA ASN A 71 -21.77 6.93 -5.11
C ASN A 71 -21.35 6.61 -3.66
N GLY A 72 -20.58 7.50 -3.01
CA GLY A 72 -20.07 7.26 -1.66
C GLY A 72 -19.02 6.16 -1.57
N ARG A 73 -18.42 5.78 -2.70
CA ARG A 73 -17.37 4.75 -2.80
C ARG A 73 -16.05 5.39 -3.17
N PHE A 74 -14.95 4.74 -2.80
CA PHE A 74 -13.59 5.10 -3.19
C PHE A 74 -12.91 3.89 -3.83
N GLY A 75 -12.27 4.11 -4.97
CA GLY A 75 -11.58 3.07 -5.73
C GLY A 75 -11.92 3.10 -7.21
N ASN A 76 -11.56 2.04 -7.91
CA ASN A 76 -11.92 1.82 -9.31
C ASN A 76 -11.93 0.31 -9.63
N LYS A 77 -12.32 -0.05 -10.86
CA LYS A 77 -12.38 -1.45 -11.32
C LYS A 77 -11.02 -2.18 -11.31
N THR A 78 -9.90 -1.47 -11.19
CA THR A 78 -8.58 -2.08 -11.12
C THR A 78 -8.27 -2.56 -9.70
N VAL A 79 -8.49 -1.71 -8.70
CA VAL A 79 -8.10 -1.94 -7.29
C VAL A 79 -9.28 -2.34 -6.40
N GLY A 80 -10.51 -2.33 -6.93
CA GLY A 80 -11.72 -2.52 -6.16
C GLY A 80 -12.18 -1.24 -5.47
N PHE A 81 -13.24 -1.34 -4.67
CA PHE A 81 -13.90 -0.21 -4.04
C PHE A 81 -14.09 -0.44 -2.55
N ILE A 82 -14.02 0.63 -1.76
CA ILE A 82 -14.42 0.69 -0.36
C ILE A 82 -15.41 1.83 -0.15
N ASP A 83 -16.15 1.82 0.95
CA ASP A 83 -16.91 3.00 1.35
C ASP A 83 -15.96 4.16 1.63
N PHE A 84 -16.29 5.34 1.10
CA PHE A 84 -15.50 6.56 1.33
C PHE A 84 -15.89 7.16 2.68
N PRO A 85 -15.02 7.12 3.69
CA PRO A 85 -15.40 7.60 5.02
C PRO A 85 -15.55 9.12 5.02
N LYS A 86 -16.52 9.62 5.78
CA LYS A 86 -16.78 11.06 5.92
C LYS A 86 -15.55 11.79 6.49
N GLY A 87 -15.16 12.88 5.86
CA GLY A 87 -14.04 13.72 6.30
C GLY A 87 -12.67 13.25 5.83
N TRP A 88 -12.61 12.14 5.07
CA TRP A 88 -11.38 11.67 4.46
C TRP A 88 -11.06 12.43 3.17
N LYS A 89 -9.81 12.41 2.77
CA LYS A 89 -9.29 13.10 1.59
C LYS A 89 -8.45 12.13 0.76
N MET A 90 -8.51 12.27 -0.55
CA MET A 90 -7.57 11.59 -1.43
C MET A 90 -6.19 12.23 -1.35
N PHE A 91 -5.16 11.42 -1.47
CA PHE A 91 -3.80 11.91 -1.64
C PHE A 91 -3.00 10.98 -2.55
N VAL A 92 -1.86 11.44 -3.00
CA VAL A 92 -0.90 10.67 -3.79
C VAL A 92 0.44 10.73 -3.10
N ASP A 93 0.95 9.58 -2.72
CA ASP A 93 2.33 9.45 -2.27
C ASP A 93 3.28 9.49 -3.47
N ALA A 94 4.40 10.19 -3.34
CA ALA A 94 5.41 10.34 -4.40
C ALA A 94 6.02 9.01 -4.87
N ASP A 95 6.07 8.04 -3.97
CA ASP A 95 6.66 6.72 -4.22
C ASP A 95 5.61 5.64 -4.52
N SER A 96 4.32 6.04 -4.61
CA SER A 96 3.23 5.11 -4.91
C SER A 96 3.28 4.63 -6.36
N GLY A 97 2.81 3.39 -6.58
CA GLY A 97 2.66 2.79 -7.91
C GLY A 97 1.59 3.49 -8.76
N LYS A 98 1.61 3.26 -10.07
CA LYS A 98 0.62 3.84 -11.00
C LYS A 98 -0.82 3.42 -10.73
N THR A 99 -1.04 2.27 -10.10
CA THR A 99 -2.35 1.73 -9.76
C THR A 99 -2.77 2.06 -8.34
N THR A 100 -1.84 2.52 -7.51
CA THR A 100 -2.08 2.81 -6.10
C THR A 100 -3.08 3.95 -5.94
N MET A 101 -4.11 3.73 -5.15
CA MET A 101 -5.10 4.73 -4.75
C MET A 101 -5.11 4.85 -3.24
N GLN A 102 -5.05 6.08 -2.73
CA GLN A 102 -4.92 6.33 -1.29
C GLN A 102 -5.88 7.41 -0.81
N ILE A 103 -6.40 7.21 0.39
CA ILE A 103 -7.14 8.22 1.14
C ILE A 103 -6.61 8.31 2.56
N THR A 104 -6.67 9.49 3.13
CA THR A 104 -6.27 9.75 4.50
C THR A 104 -7.25 10.66 5.21
N LYS A 105 -7.34 10.53 6.53
CA LYS A 105 -8.07 11.45 7.39
C LYS A 105 -7.21 12.64 7.79
N ASP A 106 -5.97 12.37 8.19
CA ASP A 106 -5.09 13.32 8.89
C ASP A 106 -3.60 13.17 8.53
N GLY A 107 -3.27 12.37 7.52
CA GLY A 107 -1.90 12.02 7.13
C GLY A 107 -1.30 10.84 7.92
N ILE A 108 -2.01 10.34 8.94
CA ILE A 108 -1.60 9.21 9.79
C ILE A 108 -2.44 7.98 9.48
N ASP A 109 -3.77 8.15 9.49
CA ASP A 109 -4.72 7.11 9.15
C ASP A 109 -4.89 7.08 7.64
N ILE A 110 -4.53 5.95 7.02
CA ILE A 110 -4.42 5.81 5.57
C ILE A 110 -5.06 4.49 5.11
N TYR A 111 -5.89 4.56 4.07
CA TYR A 111 -6.21 3.40 3.24
C TYR A 111 -5.39 3.45 1.96
N THR A 112 -4.82 2.32 1.60
CA THR A 112 -4.17 2.11 0.31
C THR A 112 -4.83 0.94 -0.41
N LEU A 113 -5.29 1.18 -1.64
CA LEU A 113 -5.79 0.16 -2.54
C LEU A 113 -4.82 0.03 -3.71
N ASP A 114 -4.41 -1.19 -4.00
CA ASP A 114 -3.50 -1.49 -5.10
C ASP A 114 -3.73 -2.91 -5.64
N ILE A 115 -3.00 -3.28 -6.67
CA ILE A 115 -2.94 -4.65 -7.18
C ILE A 115 -1.49 -5.11 -7.34
N ILE A 116 -1.31 -6.41 -7.18
CA ILE A 116 -0.04 -7.06 -7.50
C ILE A 116 -0.21 -7.76 -8.83
N TYR A 117 0.59 -7.34 -9.81
CA TYR A 117 0.63 -7.98 -11.12
C TYR A 117 1.38 -9.31 -11.05
N LEU A 118 0.77 -10.35 -11.58
CA LEU A 118 1.35 -11.69 -11.62
C LEU A 118 1.97 -11.91 -13.01
N ASN A 119 3.27 -12.14 -13.03
CA ASN A 119 3.98 -12.48 -14.26
C ASN A 119 3.75 -13.92 -14.72
N ASN A 120 3.08 -14.74 -13.90
CA ASN A 120 2.92 -16.18 -14.17
C ASN A 120 1.44 -16.58 -14.09
N LYS A 121 0.84 -16.85 -15.26
CA LYS A 121 -0.60 -17.18 -15.38
C LYS A 121 -0.94 -18.64 -15.00
N ASN A 122 0.08 -19.48 -14.77
CA ASN A 122 -0.11 -20.93 -14.61
C ASN A 122 -0.18 -21.40 -13.15
N ASN A 123 -0.02 -20.53 -12.17
CA ASN A 123 -0.08 -20.90 -10.77
C ASN A 123 -1.50 -20.73 -10.19
N ASN A 124 -1.83 -21.57 -9.23
CA ASN A 124 -3.06 -21.41 -8.46
C ASN A 124 -3.04 -20.05 -7.74
N LEU A 125 -4.06 -19.24 -7.97
CA LEU A 125 -4.15 -17.88 -7.40
C LEU A 125 -4.09 -17.86 -5.88
N ILE A 126 -4.65 -18.88 -5.22
CA ILE A 126 -4.63 -19.00 -3.75
C ILE A 126 -3.20 -19.24 -3.23
N ASP A 127 -2.42 -20.05 -3.91
CA ASP A 127 -1.03 -20.31 -3.55
C ASP A 127 -0.16 -19.06 -3.73
N LEU A 128 -0.42 -18.28 -4.79
CA LEU A 128 0.25 -17.00 -5.03
C LEU A 128 -0.10 -15.96 -3.95
N VAL A 129 -1.33 -15.90 -3.50
CA VAL A 129 -1.75 -15.03 -2.38
C VAL A 129 -1.00 -15.41 -1.10
N ASP A 130 -0.87 -16.72 -0.82
CA ASP A 130 -0.14 -17.20 0.34
C ASP A 130 1.36 -16.87 0.24
N GLU A 131 1.96 -17.07 -0.93
CA GLU A 131 3.36 -16.77 -1.20
C GLU A 131 3.66 -15.28 -1.01
N VAL A 132 2.83 -14.38 -1.56
CA VAL A 132 2.99 -12.92 -1.41
C VAL A 132 2.90 -12.50 0.06
N ALA A 133 1.92 -13.01 0.79
CA ALA A 133 1.77 -12.70 2.21
C ALA A 133 2.96 -13.22 3.05
N LYS A 134 3.44 -14.44 2.77
CA LYS A 134 4.65 -15.01 3.40
C LYS A 134 5.89 -14.19 3.12
N ASN A 135 6.04 -13.73 1.87
CA ASN A 135 7.19 -12.91 1.48
C ASN A 135 7.19 -11.57 2.22
N GLN A 136 6.04 -10.92 2.37
CA GLN A 136 5.94 -9.72 3.21
C GLN A 136 6.29 -10.02 4.67
N TYR A 137 5.69 -11.05 5.25
CA TYR A 137 5.92 -11.43 6.64
C TYR A 137 7.42 -11.73 6.91
N ASN A 138 8.05 -12.51 6.05
CA ASN A 138 9.47 -12.83 6.14
C ASN A 138 10.36 -11.60 5.90
N GLY A 139 9.98 -10.73 4.97
CA GLY A 139 10.68 -9.46 4.72
C GLY A 139 10.71 -8.58 5.97
N LEU A 140 9.59 -8.50 6.71
CA LEU A 140 9.50 -7.79 7.97
C LEU A 140 10.38 -8.39 9.06
N LEU A 141 10.42 -9.72 9.19
CA LEU A 141 11.33 -10.40 10.11
C LEU A 141 12.80 -10.11 9.78
N ASN A 142 13.16 -10.17 8.49
CA ASN A 142 14.51 -9.87 8.02
C ASN A 142 14.89 -8.38 8.23
N ALA A 143 13.90 -7.49 8.25
CA ALA A 143 14.08 -6.08 8.59
C ALA A 143 14.18 -5.82 10.10
N GLY A 144 14.16 -6.87 10.93
CA GLY A 144 14.35 -6.78 12.38
C GLY A 144 13.08 -6.62 13.20
N HIS A 145 11.90 -6.80 12.59
CA HIS A 145 10.66 -6.78 13.36
C HIS A 145 10.50 -8.04 14.22
N SER A 146 10.11 -7.87 15.48
CA SER A 146 9.84 -9.01 16.38
C SER A 146 8.62 -9.80 15.90
N ARG A 147 8.70 -11.14 16.04
CA ARG A 147 7.57 -12.04 15.77
C ARG A 147 6.32 -11.69 16.60
N ASP A 148 6.50 -11.19 17.82
CA ASP A 148 5.38 -10.80 18.71
C ASP A 148 4.57 -9.61 18.17
N ASN A 149 5.19 -8.83 17.29
CA ASN A 149 4.56 -7.70 16.61
C ASN A 149 3.97 -8.05 15.25
N LEU A 150 4.15 -9.29 14.79
CA LEU A 150 3.70 -9.74 13.47
C LEU A 150 2.66 -10.84 13.62
N GLU A 151 1.61 -10.76 12.81
CA GLU A 151 0.58 -11.77 12.70
C GLU A 151 0.28 -12.01 11.23
N MET A 152 0.18 -13.28 10.83
CA MET A 152 -0.30 -13.66 9.50
C MET A 152 -1.43 -14.67 9.65
N ARG A 153 -2.56 -14.45 8.95
CA ARG A 153 -3.72 -15.33 9.00
C ARG A 153 -4.45 -15.42 7.67
N SER A 154 -5.23 -16.48 7.49
CA SER A 154 -6.22 -16.56 6.40
C SER A 154 -7.44 -15.71 6.74
N ILE A 155 -8.01 -15.07 5.71
CA ILE A 155 -9.20 -14.23 5.82
C ILE A 155 -10.21 -14.57 4.73
N ILE A 156 -11.47 -14.21 4.97
CA ILE A 156 -12.52 -14.18 3.96
C ILE A 156 -13.21 -12.83 4.08
N ILE A 157 -13.22 -12.05 3.02
CA ILE A 157 -13.84 -10.72 2.97
C ILE A 157 -14.86 -10.73 1.85
N ASN A 158 -16.13 -10.55 2.21
CA ASN A 158 -17.26 -10.57 1.27
C ASN A 158 -17.26 -11.80 0.34
N GLY A 159 -16.87 -12.98 0.88
CA GLY A 159 -16.79 -14.24 0.14
C GLY A 159 -15.46 -14.48 -0.60
N TYR A 160 -14.59 -13.50 -0.68
CA TYR A 160 -13.28 -13.63 -1.31
C TYR A 160 -12.22 -14.11 -0.32
N LYS A 161 -11.52 -15.19 -0.68
CA LYS A 161 -10.44 -15.77 0.14
C LYS A 161 -9.16 -14.94 0.01
N GLY A 162 -8.43 -14.81 1.12
CA GLY A 162 -7.20 -14.04 1.15
C GLY A 162 -6.30 -14.37 2.34
N LYS A 163 -5.24 -13.60 2.44
CA LYS A 163 -4.29 -13.58 3.56
C LYS A 163 -4.16 -12.17 4.12
N GLN A 164 -3.92 -12.09 5.40
CA GLN A 164 -3.68 -10.83 6.11
C GLN A 164 -2.35 -10.91 6.83
N VAL A 165 -1.56 -9.84 6.70
CA VAL A 165 -0.38 -9.61 7.51
C VAL A 165 -0.62 -8.37 8.34
N LYS A 166 -0.54 -8.51 9.67
CA LYS A 166 -0.73 -7.43 10.63
C LYS A 166 0.58 -7.12 11.33
N VAL A 167 0.87 -5.83 11.45
CA VAL A 167 2.02 -5.31 12.17
C VAL A 167 1.53 -4.43 13.30
N LYS A 168 1.93 -4.77 14.52
CA LYS A 168 1.55 -4.07 15.74
C LYS A 168 2.67 -3.09 16.12
N ARG A 169 2.31 -1.83 16.32
CA ARG A 169 3.16 -0.78 16.93
C ARG A 169 4.59 -0.69 16.41
N ILE A 170 4.76 -0.16 15.22
CA ILE A 170 6.08 0.27 14.74
C ILE A 170 6.06 1.78 14.61
N SER A 171 6.99 2.46 15.29
CA SER A 171 7.07 3.93 15.28
C SER A 171 5.72 4.62 15.62
N GLY A 172 4.97 4.06 16.58
CA GLY A 172 3.66 4.61 17.00
C GLY A 172 2.49 4.27 16.08
N LYS A 173 2.72 3.61 14.94
CA LYS A 173 1.69 3.18 14.00
C LYS A 173 1.51 1.67 14.00
N SER A 174 0.35 1.22 13.54
CA SER A 174 0.07 -0.16 13.19
C SER A 174 -0.40 -0.22 11.74
N TRP A 175 -0.20 -1.33 11.07
CA TRP A 175 -0.78 -1.53 9.75
C TRP A 175 -1.24 -2.97 9.53
N ILE A 176 -2.17 -3.13 8.61
CA ILE A 176 -2.74 -4.39 8.20
C ILE A 176 -2.74 -4.42 6.67
N SER A 177 -2.07 -5.40 6.08
CA SER A 177 -2.11 -5.66 4.64
C SER A 177 -3.01 -6.86 4.37
N ASN A 178 -3.97 -6.70 3.47
CA ASN A 178 -4.88 -7.76 3.05
C ASN A 178 -4.58 -8.09 1.58
N TYR A 179 -4.28 -9.35 1.31
CA TYR A 179 -4.03 -9.90 -0.01
C TYR A 179 -5.20 -10.78 -0.41
N ILE A 180 -5.95 -10.39 -1.42
CA ILE A 180 -7.18 -11.07 -1.84
C ILE A 180 -7.06 -11.49 -3.30
N GLY A 181 -7.19 -12.80 -3.55
CA GLY A 181 -7.16 -13.34 -4.90
C GLY A 181 -8.53 -13.33 -5.56
N TYR A 182 -8.67 -12.66 -6.70
CA TYR A 182 -9.89 -12.69 -7.50
C TYR A 182 -9.60 -12.39 -8.97
N ASN A 183 -10.20 -13.15 -9.87
CA ASN A 183 -10.13 -12.96 -11.33
C ASN A 183 -8.71 -12.78 -11.87
N GLY A 184 -7.79 -13.67 -11.49
CA GLY A 184 -6.39 -13.66 -11.95
C GLY A 184 -5.53 -12.51 -11.41
N LYS A 185 -6.00 -11.80 -10.39
CA LYS A 185 -5.31 -10.67 -9.73
C LYS A 185 -5.19 -10.88 -8.24
N ILE A 186 -4.17 -10.33 -7.64
CA ILE A 186 -4.07 -10.15 -6.20
C ILE A 186 -4.33 -8.68 -5.89
N TYR A 187 -5.43 -8.42 -5.20
CA TYR A 187 -5.74 -7.11 -4.65
C TYR A 187 -4.97 -6.94 -3.33
N LEU A 188 -4.27 -5.83 -3.21
CA LEU A 188 -3.64 -5.40 -1.98
C LEU A 188 -4.42 -4.24 -1.40
N ILE A 189 -5.00 -4.45 -0.23
CA ILE A 189 -5.64 -3.39 0.53
C ILE A 189 -4.92 -3.25 1.86
N SER A 190 -4.37 -2.09 2.10
CA SER A 190 -3.65 -1.79 3.32
C SER A 190 -4.36 -0.73 4.13
N VAL A 191 -4.34 -0.93 5.43
CA VAL A 191 -4.84 0.00 6.45
C VAL A 191 -3.67 0.35 7.36
N GLU A 192 -3.31 1.61 7.40
CA GLU A 192 -2.25 2.12 8.26
C GLU A 192 -2.81 3.22 9.16
N GLY A 193 -2.38 3.28 10.42
CA GLY A 193 -2.85 4.32 11.30
C GLY A 193 -2.42 4.15 12.75
N SER A 194 -2.99 4.99 13.61
CA SER A 194 -2.83 4.84 15.04
C SER A 194 -3.33 3.46 15.49
N PRO A 195 -2.73 2.84 16.53
CA PRO A 195 -3.17 1.54 17.03
C PRO A 195 -4.64 1.49 17.43
N GLN A 196 -5.21 2.63 17.79
CA GLN A 196 -6.62 2.76 18.16
C GLN A 196 -7.53 2.68 16.93
N ASN A 197 -7.15 3.34 15.82
CA ASN A 197 -8.00 3.50 14.66
C ASN A 197 -7.86 2.35 13.66
N VAL A 198 -6.68 1.73 13.55
CA VAL A 198 -6.40 0.71 12.53
C VAL A 198 -7.36 -0.47 12.55
N ASN A 199 -7.84 -0.89 13.73
CA ASN A 199 -8.79 -1.99 13.85
C ASN A 199 -10.20 -1.59 13.38
N GLU A 200 -10.63 -0.35 13.63
CA GLU A 200 -11.91 0.17 13.14
C GLU A 200 -11.88 0.34 11.61
N MET A 201 -10.78 0.90 11.10
CA MET A 201 -10.54 1.01 9.67
C MET A 201 -10.57 -0.36 9.00
N GLN A 202 -9.94 -1.37 9.59
CA GLN A 202 -9.98 -2.74 9.06
C GLN A 202 -11.41 -3.29 9.01
N LYS A 203 -12.22 -3.11 10.05
CA LYS A 203 -13.64 -3.52 10.05
C LYS A 203 -14.44 -2.81 8.96
N ASN A 204 -14.20 -1.50 8.76
CA ASN A 204 -14.85 -0.76 7.68
C ASN A 204 -14.46 -1.33 6.30
N PHE A 205 -13.18 -1.61 6.09
CA PHE A 205 -12.71 -2.28 4.89
C PHE A 205 -13.37 -3.66 4.71
N GLU A 206 -13.35 -4.52 5.71
CA GLU A 206 -13.93 -5.88 5.65
C GLU A 206 -15.42 -5.86 5.27
N ARG A 207 -16.15 -4.86 5.75
CA ARG A 207 -17.57 -4.70 5.45
C ARG A 207 -17.82 -4.15 4.05
N SER A 208 -16.99 -3.25 3.58
CA SER A 208 -17.29 -2.42 2.41
C SER A 208 -16.55 -2.83 1.15
N TRP A 209 -15.38 -3.47 1.25
CA TRP A 209 -14.59 -3.75 0.06
C TRP A 209 -15.26 -4.71 -0.91
N ASN A 210 -15.24 -4.33 -2.19
CA ASN A 210 -15.75 -5.16 -3.28
C ASN A 210 -14.92 -4.90 -4.54
N PRO A 211 -14.47 -5.93 -5.28
CA PRO A 211 -13.68 -5.75 -6.49
C PRO A 211 -14.50 -5.22 -7.68
N LEU A 212 -15.82 -5.25 -7.62
CA LEU A 212 -16.70 -4.96 -8.76
C LEU A 212 -17.48 -3.65 -8.61
N LYS A 213 -17.74 -3.21 -7.37
CA LYS A 213 -18.62 -2.04 -7.09
C LYS A 213 -18.37 -1.43 -5.73
#